data_3cbd63e1fc5fc40d59a42381d12c1a13
#
_entry.id   3cbd63e1fc5fc40d59a42381d12c1a13
#
_cell.length_a   1.000
_cell.length_b   1.000
_cell.length_c   1.000
_cell.angle_alpha   90.00
_cell.angle_beta   90.00
_cell.angle_gamma   90.00
#
_symmetry.space_group_name_H-M   'P 1'
#
loop_
_entity.id
_entity.type
_entity.pdbx_description
1 polymer ?
#
loop_
_entity_poly.entity_id
_entity_poly.type
_entity_poly.pdbx_seq_one_letter_code
_entity_poly.pdbx_strand_id
1 'polypeptide(L)'
;LEFLKKMIAADTTISSVKKNPALAYLSRLGSARSVITISNCLKHIANILGAKDIESSDWSKLKRTHWTEIQKKLSAQGCCGSTQNLYLTAFKTVAKEAWTLDQLPQSSYLKIQALKGVKYERLPKGRSLTIKEAAGLLKACDDGTNQGKRDMTLFALMLGCGLRRAECVQLEMKNWDCIGRSFCFIGKGNKERRVFLPKKLNGLSTNG
;
A
#
# COMPACT_ATOMS: atom_id res chain seq x y z
N LEU A 1 6.25 13.98 4.71
CA LEU A 1 6.83 14.08 6.07
C LEU A 1 6.32 15.31 6.81
N GLU A 2 6.19 16.46 6.16
CA GLU A 2 5.64 17.69 6.75
C GLU A 2 4.16 17.55 7.14
N PHE A 3 3.36 16.85 6.35
CA PHE A 3 1.95 16.57 6.65
C PHE A 3 1.81 15.70 7.93
N LEU A 4 2.68 14.71 8.10
CA LEU A 4 2.74 13.88 9.31
C LEU A 4 3.23 14.69 10.54
N LYS A 5 4.18 15.60 10.36
CA LYS A 5 4.64 16.51 11.42
C LYS A 5 3.56 17.51 11.84
N LYS A 6 2.76 18.02 10.91
CA LYS A 6 1.59 18.87 11.20
C LYS A 6 0.48 18.13 11.94
N MET A 7 0.31 16.82 11.71
CA MET A 7 -0.67 16.00 12.45
C MET A 7 -0.23 15.72 13.91
N ILE A 8 1.06 15.76 14.20
CA ILE A 8 1.60 15.46 15.56
C ILE A 8 1.70 16.69 16.45
N ALA A 9 1.64 17.89 15.89
CA ALA A 9 1.98 19.13 16.58
C ALA A 9 0.80 20.05 16.87
N ALA A 10 -0.29 19.61 17.52
CA ALA A 10 -1.14 20.51 18.32
C ALA A 10 -2.38 19.82 18.88
N ASP A 11 -2.72 20.05 20.12
CA ASP A 11 -3.99 19.68 20.79
C ASP A 11 -5.26 20.14 20.05
N THR A 12 -5.17 21.19 19.26
CA THR A 12 -6.24 21.67 18.36
C THR A 12 -6.53 20.69 17.22
N THR A 13 -5.54 19.89 16.81
CA THR A 13 -5.66 18.91 15.73
C THR A 13 -6.48 17.69 16.15
N ILE A 14 -6.44 17.29 17.42
CA ILE A 14 -7.20 16.13 17.94
C ILE A 14 -8.70 16.39 17.88
N SER A 15 -9.15 17.61 18.16
CA SER A 15 -10.56 17.97 18.09
C SER A 15 -11.10 18.01 16.66
N SER A 16 -10.29 18.47 15.70
CA SER A 16 -10.67 18.50 14.28
C SER A 16 -10.66 17.12 13.63
N VAL A 17 -9.69 16.28 13.99
CA VAL A 17 -9.63 14.87 13.53
C VAL A 17 -10.85 14.08 14.00
N LYS A 18 -11.31 14.29 15.23
CA LYS A 18 -12.52 13.65 15.76
C LYS A 18 -13.80 14.10 15.05
N LYS A 19 -13.81 15.26 14.39
CA LYS A 19 -14.98 15.78 13.66
C LYS A 19 -14.99 15.48 12.17
N ASN A 20 -13.83 15.23 11.54
CA ASN A 20 -13.74 14.96 10.10
C ASN A 20 -13.57 13.46 9.83
N PRO A 21 -14.56 12.79 9.18
CA PRO A 21 -14.52 11.36 8.91
C PRO A 21 -13.32 10.92 8.08
N ALA A 22 -12.89 11.74 7.14
CA ALA A 22 -11.75 11.40 6.29
C ALA A 22 -10.41 11.46 7.05
N LEU A 23 -10.23 12.44 7.94
CA LEU A 23 -9.07 12.52 8.81
C LEU A 23 -9.08 11.39 9.85
N ALA A 24 -10.24 11.03 10.40
CA ALA A 24 -10.40 9.88 11.28
C ALA A 24 -10.00 8.57 10.59
N TYR A 25 -10.37 8.39 9.32
CA TYR A 25 -9.91 7.26 8.52
C TYR A 25 -8.38 7.24 8.34
N LEU A 26 -7.79 8.37 7.95
CA LEU A 26 -6.35 8.46 7.71
C LEU A 26 -5.52 8.18 8.97
N SER A 27 -5.99 8.63 10.14
CA SER A 27 -5.29 8.42 11.43
C SER A 27 -5.23 6.95 11.86
N ARG A 28 -6.14 6.10 11.37
CA ARG A 28 -6.17 4.65 11.66
C ARG A 28 -5.27 3.81 10.77
N LEU A 29 -4.68 4.42 9.74
CA LEU A 29 -3.80 3.69 8.81
C LEU A 29 -2.41 3.51 9.42
N GLY A 30 -1.99 2.27 9.63
CA GLY A 30 -0.70 1.92 10.25
C GLY A 30 0.53 2.05 9.33
N SER A 31 0.36 2.45 8.05
CA SER A 31 1.45 2.55 7.08
C SER A 31 1.47 3.94 6.43
N ALA A 32 2.61 4.62 6.50
CA ALA A 32 2.81 5.93 5.85
C ALA A 32 2.47 5.90 4.35
N ARG A 33 2.81 4.80 3.67
CA ARG A 33 2.48 4.64 2.25
C ARG A 33 0.98 4.53 2.01
N SER A 34 0.25 3.84 2.90
CA SER A 34 -1.21 3.76 2.83
C SER A 34 -1.84 5.13 3.09
N VAL A 35 -1.33 5.89 4.05
CA VAL A 35 -1.78 7.27 4.34
C VAL A 35 -1.64 8.13 3.09
N ILE A 36 -0.48 8.13 2.44
CA ILE A 36 -0.24 8.93 1.22
C ILE A 36 -1.21 8.50 0.10
N THR A 37 -1.34 7.19 -0.13
CA THR A 37 -2.19 6.68 -1.21
C THR A 37 -3.66 7.04 -0.99
N ILE A 38 -4.19 6.80 0.20
CA ILE A 38 -5.58 7.08 0.53
C ILE A 38 -5.84 8.59 0.59
N SER A 39 -4.92 9.39 1.14
CA SER A 39 -5.01 10.85 1.13
C SER A 39 -5.14 11.39 -0.29
N ASN A 40 -4.35 10.90 -1.24
CA ASN A 40 -4.46 11.30 -2.65
C ASN A 40 -5.82 10.90 -3.25
N CYS A 41 -6.33 9.71 -2.93
CA CYS A 41 -7.67 9.30 -3.35
C CYS A 41 -8.75 10.23 -2.78
N LEU A 42 -8.67 10.56 -1.48
CA LEU A 42 -9.66 11.41 -0.82
C LEU A 42 -9.60 12.86 -1.29
N LYS A 43 -8.39 13.41 -1.53
CA LYS A 43 -8.24 14.74 -2.17
C LYS A 43 -8.91 14.79 -3.53
N HIS A 44 -8.68 13.78 -4.36
CA HIS A 44 -9.30 13.72 -5.66
C HIS A 44 -10.83 13.58 -5.58
N ILE A 45 -11.34 12.76 -4.66
CA ILE A 45 -12.79 12.65 -4.39
C ILE A 45 -13.36 14.00 -3.95
N ALA A 46 -12.71 14.69 -3.00
CA ALA A 46 -13.12 16.01 -2.52
C ALA A 46 -13.20 17.03 -3.69
N ASN A 47 -12.17 17.07 -4.53
CA ASN A 47 -12.15 17.94 -5.71
C ASN A 47 -13.27 17.62 -6.71
N ILE A 48 -13.58 16.34 -6.92
CA ILE A 48 -14.69 15.89 -7.77
C ILE A 48 -16.03 16.38 -7.22
N LEU A 49 -16.18 16.39 -5.90
CA LEU A 49 -17.38 16.85 -5.19
C LEU A 49 -17.42 18.38 -5.00
N GLY A 50 -16.44 19.11 -5.54
CA GLY A 50 -16.41 20.58 -5.50
C GLY A 50 -15.75 21.18 -4.26
N ALA A 51 -15.12 20.37 -3.41
CA ALA A 51 -14.36 20.86 -2.26
C ALA A 51 -12.89 21.11 -2.64
N LYS A 52 -12.24 22.07 -1.97
CA LYS A 52 -10.83 22.42 -2.20
C LYS A 52 -9.88 21.34 -1.71
N ASP A 53 -10.17 20.75 -0.56
CA ASP A 53 -9.34 19.77 0.13
C ASP A 53 -10.17 18.79 0.98
N ILE A 54 -9.50 17.88 1.66
CA ILE A 54 -10.13 16.86 2.52
C ILE A 54 -10.82 17.51 3.72
N GLU A 55 -10.24 18.59 4.26
CA GLU A 55 -10.71 19.25 5.48
C GLU A 55 -11.98 20.07 5.19
N SER A 56 -12.04 20.74 4.04
CA SER A 56 -13.18 21.56 3.62
C SER A 56 -14.36 20.76 3.05
N SER A 57 -14.16 19.47 2.77
CA SER A 57 -15.19 18.60 2.22
C SER A 57 -16.24 18.19 3.27
N ASP A 58 -17.52 18.37 2.96
CA ASP A 58 -18.62 17.93 3.82
C ASP A 58 -18.93 16.44 3.62
N TRP A 59 -18.22 15.60 4.35
CA TRP A 59 -18.37 14.14 4.30
C TRP A 59 -19.68 13.64 4.91
N SER A 60 -20.43 14.48 5.66
CA SER A 60 -21.73 14.13 6.24
C SER A 60 -22.84 14.03 5.20
N LYS A 61 -22.66 14.67 4.04
CA LYS A 61 -23.64 14.70 2.95
C LYS A 61 -23.40 13.66 1.87
N LEU A 62 -22.57 12.66 2.13
CA LEU A 62 -22.29 11.61 1.15
C LEU A 62 -23.56 10.84 0.75
N LYS A 63 -23.71 10.64 -0.57
CA LYS A 63 -24.82 9.88 -1.17
C LYS A 63 -24.27 8.87 -2.18
N ARG A 64 -25.05 7.83 -2.46
CA ARG A 64 -24.74 6.86 -3.50
C ARG A 64 -24.52 7.52 -4.87
N THR A 65 -25.27 8.58 -5.17
CA THR A 65 -25.18 9.33 -6.45
C THR A 65 -23.82 9.98 -6.65
N HIS A 66 -23.17 10.45 -5.59
CA HIS A 66 -21.82 11.00 -5.67
C HIS A 66 -20.80 9.97 -6.19
N TRP A 67 -20.97 8.69 -5.84
CA TRP A 67 -20.11 7.65 -6.41
C TRP A 67 -20.27 7.54 -7.92
N THR A 68 -21.47 7.66 -8.45
CA THR A 68 -21.73 7.64 -9.91
C THR A 68 -20.96 8.74 -10.63
N GLU A 69 -20.92 9.95 -10.07
CA GLU A 69 -20.16 11.09 -10.62
C GLU A 69 -18.66 10.85 -10.54
N ILE A 70 -18.17 10.38 -9.38
CA ILE A 70 -16.77 10.03 -9.17
C ILE A 70 -16.33 8.98 -10.19
N GLN A 71 -17.12 7.90 -10.34
CA GLN A 71 -16.82 6.82 -11.25
C GLN A 71 -16.77 7.28 -12.71
N LYS A 72 -17.71 8.13 -13.14
CA LYS A 72 -17.70 8.73 -14.49
C LYS A 72 -16.42 9.53 -14.74
N LYS A 73 -16.01 10.39 -13.79
CA LYS A 73 -14.78 11.19 -13.94
C LYS A 73 -13.53 10.31 -13.95
N LEU A 74 -13.44 9.29 -13.08
CA LEU A 74 -12.33 8.34 -13.07
C LEU A 74 -12.25 7.55 -14.40
N SER A 75 -13.39 7.16 -14.96
CA SER A 75 -13.44 6.46 -16.25
C SER A 75 -13.00 7.37 -17.40
N ALA A 76 -13.47 8.63 -17.43
CA ALA A 76 -13.06 9.62 -18.42
C ALA A 76 -11.55 9.93 -18.37
N GLN A 77 -10.93 9.84 -17.18
CA GLN A 77 -9.48 9.95 -16.97
C GLN A 77 -8.69 8.67 -17.32
N GLY A 78 -9.34 7.64 -17.85
CA GLY A 78 -8.69 6.38 -18.20
C GLY A 78 -8.24 5.54 -17.00
N CYS A 79 -8.75 5.79 -15.79
CA CYS A 79 -8.40 5.02 -14.61
C CYS A 79 -8.82 3.56 -14.76
N CYS A 80 -7.87 2.64 -14.51
CA CYS A 80 -8.15 1.20 -14.59
C CYS A 80 -9.10 0.75 -13.46
N GLY A 81 -9.77 -0.41 -13.66
CA GLY A 81 -10.74 -0.95 -12.71
C GLY A 81 -10.18 -1.16 -11.29
N SER A 82 -8.91 -1.58 -11.15
CA SER A 82 -8.27 -1.69 -9.83
C SER A 82 -8.13 -0.34 -9.13
N THR A 83 -7.80 0.72 -9.87
CA THR A 83 -7.74 2.09 -9.34
C THR A 83 -9.14 2.56 -8.94
N GLN A 84 -10.15 2.36 -9.78
CA GLN A 84 -11.53 2.71 -9.45
C GLN A 84 -12.00 1.98 -8.18
N ASN A 85 -11.66 0.70 -8.02
CA ASN A 85 -12.00 -0.06 -6.82
C ASN A 85 -11.26 0.44 -5.56
N LEU A 86 -10.04 0.96 -5.70
CA LEU A 86 -9.35 1.63 -4.60
C LEU A 86 -10.10 2.89 -4.15
N TYR A 87 -10.55 3.72 -5.10
CA TYR A 87 -11.36 4.90 -4.81
C TYR A 87 -12.70 4.52 -4.17
N LEU A 88 -13.36 3.46 -4.67
CA LEU A 88 -14.60 2.95 -4.06
C LEU A 88 -14.38 2.52 -2.61
N THR A 89 -13.27 1.84 -2.33
CA THR A 89 -12.91 1.42 -0.97
C THR A 89 -12.71 2.63 -0.06
N ALA A 90 -11.98 3.65 -0.53
CA ALA A 90 -11.78 4.88 0.21
C ALA A 90 -13.13 5.60 0.47
N PHE A 91 -13.98 5.74 -0.54
CA PHE A 91 -15.31 6.35 -0.43
C PHE A 91 -16.21 5.63 0.58
N LYS A 92 -16.30 4.30 0.51
CA LYS A 92 -17.06 3.48 1.46
C LYS A 92 -16.53 3.60 2.88
N THR A 93 -15.20 3.64 3.05
CA THR A 93 -14.59 3.72 4.37
C THR A 93 -14.85 5.08 5.02
N VAL A 94 -14.75 6.17 4.26
CA VAL A 94 -15.12 7.51 4.79
C VAL A 94 -16.60 7.58 5.13
N ALA A 95 -17.48 6.99 4.32
CA ALA A 95 -18.90 6.93 4.65
C ALA A 95 -19.15 6.10 5.93
N LYS A 96 -18.36 5.04 6.18
CA LYS A 96 -18.39 4.28 7.42
C LYS A 96 -17.95 5.13 8.61
N GLU A 97 -16.84 5.87 8.49
CA GLU A 97 -16.38 6.78 9.55
C GLU A 97 -17.42 7.88 9.84
N ALA A 98 -18.03 8.47 8.78
CA ALA A 98 -19.09 9.47 8.94
C ALA A 98 -20.31 8.91 9.67
N TRP A 99 -20.68 7.67 9.38
CA TRP A 99 -21.75 6.98 10.11
C TRP A 99 -21.36 6.68 11.56
N THR A 100 -20.14 6.20 11.81
CA THR A 100 -19.63 5.91 13.16
C THR A 100 -19.52 7.16 14.03
N LEU A 101 -19.36 8.34 13.41
CA LEU A 101 -19.33 9.65 14.06
C LEU A 101 -20.72 10.31 14.15
N ASP A 102 -21.79 9.56 13.88
CA ASP A 102 -23.20 10.02 13.88
C ASP A 102 -23.47 11.20 12.92
N GLN A 103 -22.62 11.36 11.89
CA GLN A 103 -22.74 12.44 10.90
C GLN A 103 -23.50 11.99 9.64
N LEU A 104 -23.55 10.70 9.35
CA LEU A 104 -24.22 10.15 8.17
C LEU A 104 -25.37 9.23 8.58
N PRO A 105 -26.60 9.43 8.07
CA PRO A 105 -27.73 8.55 8.35
C PRO A 105 -27.45 7.10 7.93
N GLN A 106 -27.88 6.13 8.72
CA GLN A 106 -27.70 4.70 8.45
C GLN A 106 -28.22 4.30 7.06
N SER A 107 -29.35 4.85 6.63
CA SER A 107 -29.93 4.57 5.32
C SER A 107 -29.00 4.97 4.17
N SER A 108 -28.31 6.11 4.29
CA SER A 108 -27.31 6.57 3.32
C SER A 108 -26.06 5.69 3.34
N TYR A 109 -25.58 5.35 4.52
CA TYR A 109 -24.46 4.43 4.73
C TYR A 109 -24.71 3.08 4.06
N LEU A 110 -25.84 2.43 4.31
CA LEU A 110 -26.18 1.13 3.73
C LEU A 110 -26.26 1.20 2.18
N LYS A 111 -26.85 2.26 1.62
CA LYS A 111 -26.90 2.47 0.16
C LYS A 111 -25.49 2.61 -0.44
N ILE A 112 -24.55 3.24 0.28
CA ILE A 112 -23.16 3.37 -0.15
C ILE A 112 -22.43 2.03 -0.02
N GLN A 113 -22.62 1.30 1.07
CA GLN A 113 -21.99 -0.02 1.27
C GLN A 113 -22.44 -1.05 0.22
N ALA A 114 -23.68 -0.95 -0.26
CA ALA A 114 -24.22 -1.83 -1.31
C ALA A 114 -23.60 -1.60 -2.71
N LEU A 115 -22.80 -0.54 -2.92
CA LEU A 115 -22.11 -0.33 -4.18
C LEU A 115 -21.16 -1.49 -4.47
N LYS A 116 -21.16 -1.96 -5.71
CA LYS A 116 -20.27 -3.02 -6.18
C LYS A 116 -19.06 -2.43 -6.90
N GLY A 117 -17.91 -3.07 -6.75
CA GLY A 117 -16.72 -2.70 -7.50
C GLY A 117 -16.86 -2.99 -8.99
N VAL A 118 -16.00 -2.35 -9.77
CA VAL A 118 -15.90 -2.60 -11.21
C VAL A 118 -15.27 -3.98 -11.41
N LYS A 119 -15.94 -4.84 -12.19
CA LYS A 119 -15.31 -6.08 -12.69
C LYS A 119 -14.29 -5.68 -13.75
N TYR A 120 -13.10 -6.20 -13.64
CA TYR A 120 -12.05 -6.02 -14.64
C TYR A 120 -11.20 -7.27 -14.73
N GLU A 121 -10.88 -7.65 -15.93
CA GLU A 121 -9.92 -8.70 -16.24
C GLU A 121 -8.75 -8.05 -16.97
N ARG A 122 -7.57 -8.20 -16.42
CA ARG A 122 -6.32 -7.78 -17.08
C ARG A 122 -5.29 -8.87 -16.89
N LEU A 123 -4.64 -9.22 -17.97
CA LEU A 123 -3.47 -10.08 -17.89
C LEU A 123 -2.38 -9.37 -17.06
N PRO A 124 -1.62 -10.12 -16.24
CA PRO A 124 -0.46 -9.57 -15.55
C PRO A 124 0.48 -8.90 -16.55
N LYS A 125 0.95 -7.69 -16.23
CA LYS A 125 1.90 -6.97 -17.08
C LYS A 125 3.29 -7.60 -17.12
N GLY A 126 3.59 -8.47 -16.16
CA GLY A 126 4.85 -9.21 -16.08
C GLY A 126 4.68 -10.67 -16.43
N ARG A 127 5.77 -11.32 -16.80
CA ARG A 127 5.88 -12.76 -16.96
C ARG A 127 6.87 -13.33 -15.93
N SER A 128 6.78 -14.61 -15.67
CA SER A 128 7.81 -15.33 -14.91
C SER A 128 9.13 -15.38 -15.69
N LEU A 129 10.24 -15.33 -14.98
CA LEU A 129 11.55 -15.59 -15.54
C LEU A 129 11.74 -17.10 -15.71
N THR A 130 12.37 -17.50 -16.79
CA THR A 130 12.89 -18.86 -16.94
C THR A 130 14.10 -19.06 -16.05
N ILE A 131 14.46 -20.30 -15.76
CA ILE A 131 15.67 -20.64 -14.97
C ILE A 131 16.93 -20.06 -15.61
N LYS A 132 17.02 -20.10 -16.96
CA LYS A 132 18.16 -19.54 -17.70
C LYS A 132 18.24 -18.01 -17.53
N GLU A 133 17.12 -17.32 -17.60
CA GLU A 133 17.08 -15.87 -17.40
C GLU A 133 17.43 -15.47 -15.96
N ALA A 134 16.93 -16.23 -14.98
CA ALA A 134 17.27 -16.00 -13.57
C ALA A 134 18.78 -16.22 -13.31
N ALA A 135 19.37 -17.26 -13.88
CA ALA A 135 20.81 -17.50 -13.81
C ALA A 135 21.62 -16.41 -14.54
N GLY A 136 21.16 -15.96 -15.71
CA GLY A 136 21.76 -14.86 -16.45
C GLY A 136 21.74 -13.54 -15.66
N LEU A 137 20.64 -13.26 -14.97
CA LEU A 137 20.51 -12.07 -14.12
C LEU A 137 21.53 -12.09 -12.96
N LEU A 138 21.67 -13.23 -12.28
CA LEU A 138 22.66 -13.37 -11.20
C LEU A 138 24.09 -13.25 -11.74
N LYS A 139 24.40 -13.85 -12.90
CA LYS A 139 25.71 -13.74 -13.53
C LYS A 139 26.04 -12.29 -13.95
N ALA A 140 25.06 -11.53 -14.41
CA ALA A 140 25.24 -10.13 -14.78
C ALA A 140 25.62 -9.23 -13.59
N CYS A 141 25.32 -9.65 -12.36
CA CYS A 141 25.73 -8.96 -11.15
C CYS A 141 27.15 -9.31 -10.68
N ASP A 142 27.77 -10.34 -11.26
CA ASP A 142 29.11 -10.79 -10.89
C ASP A 142 30.19 -10.00 -11.65
N ASP A 143 30.30 -8.73 -11.31
CA ASP A 143 31.23 -7.77 -11.90
C ASP A 143 32.48 -7.51 -11.03
N GLY A 144 32.66 -8.27 -9.96
CA GLY A 144 33.76 -8.14 -9.00
C GLY A 144 33.61 -6.97 -8.03
N THR A 145 32.61 -6.11 -8.19
CA THR A 145 32.39 -4.94 -7.33
C THR A 145 31.56 -5.28 -6.08
N ASN A 146 31.67 -4.46 -5.04
CA ASN A 146 30.81 -4.59 -3.86
C ASN A 146 29.33 -4.32 -4.21
N GLN A 147 29.08 -3.49 -5.20
CA GLN A 147 27.74 -3.23 -5.70
C GLN A 147 27.16 -4.46 -6.38
N GLY A 148 27.92 -5.11 -7.24
CA GLY A 148 27.51 -6.37 -7.88
C GLY A 148 27.21 -7.46 -6.86
N LYS A 149 28.07 -7.64 -5.85
CA LYS A 149 27.82 -8.60 -4.74
C LYS A 149 26.52 -8.30 -4.01
N ARG A 150 26.24 -7.03 -3.70
CA ARG A 150 24.98 -6.60 -3.08
C ARG A 150 23.78 -6.92 -3.96
N ASP A 151 23.85 -6.57 -5.24
CA ASP A 151 22.74 -6.74 -6.17
C ASP A 151 22.47 -8.23 -6.45
N MET A 152 23.53 -9.04 -6.57
CA MET A 152 23.42 -10.50 -6.64
C MET A 152 22.72 -11.09 -5.41
N THR A 153 23.08 -10.63 -4.19
CA THR A 153 22.45 -11.08 -2.95
C THR A 153 20.98 -10.72 -2.93
N LEU A 154 20.61 -9.48 -3.32
CA LEU A 154 19.22 -9.04 -3.40
C LEU A 154 18.40 -9.92 -4.36
N PHE A 155 18.90 -10.15 -5.58
CA PHE A 155 18.22 -11.01 -6.54
C PHE A 155 18.14 -12.46 -6.06
N ALA A 156 19.20 -13.01 -5.45
CA ALA A 156 19.19 -14.35 -4.90
C ALA A 156 18.13 -14.52 -3.79
N LEU A 157 17.99 -13.54 -2.90
CA LEU A 157 16.96 -13.53 -1.85
C LEU A 157 15.55 -13.41 -2.45
N MET A 158 15.37 -12.55 -3.44
CA MET A 158 14.07 -12.38 -4.10
C MET A 158 13.65 -13.62 -4.89
N LEU A 159 14.57 -14.21 -5.66
CA LEU A 159 14.31 -15.39 -6.50
C LEU A 159 14.24 -16.67 -5.69
N GLY A 160 15.17 -16.86 -4.75
CA GLY A 160 15.31 -18.11 -4.00
C GLY A 160 14.39 -18.19 -2.78
N CYS A 161 14.13 -17.06 -2.12
CA CYS A 161 13.34 -17.00 -0.89
C CYS A 161 11.97 -16.33 -1.06
N GLY A 162 11.67 -15.79 -2.23
CA GLY A 162 10.39 -15.10 -2.50
C GLY A 162 10.20 -13.84 -1.65
N LEU A 163 11.29 -13.19 -1.26
CA LEU A 163 11.22 -11.94 -0.49
C LEU A 163 10.75 -10.79 -1.37
N ARG A 164 9.91 -9.93 -0.80
CA ARG A 164 9.55 -8.67 -1.46
C ARG A 164 10.73 -7.70 -1.41
N ARG A 165 10.84 -6.83 -2.42
CA ARG A 165 11.88 -5.79 -2.45
C ARG A 165 12.01 -5.01 -1.13
N ALA A 166 10.89 -4.61 -0.54
CA ALA A 166 10.89 -3.87 0.73
C ALA A 166 11.36 -4.74 1.92
N GLU A 167 11.11 -6.03 1.89
CA GLU A 167 11.58 -6.98 2.90
C GLU A 167 13.10 -7.16 2.78
N CYS A 168 13.64 -7.30 1.56
CA CYS A 168 15.08 -7.41 1.34
C CYS A 168 15.86 -6.20 1.86
N VAL A 169 15.36 -4.98 1.62
CA VAL A 169 16.04 -3.74 2.04
C VAL A 169 16.01 -3.54 3.57
N GLN A 170 15.07 -4.17 4.25
CA GLN A 170 14.93 -4.09 5.72
C GLN A 170 15.65 -5.21 6.47
N LEU A 171 16.30 -6.14 5.75
CA LEU A 171 17.08 -7.20 6.39
C LEU A 171 18.32 -6.61 7.06
N GLU A 172 18.55 -6.98 8.30
CA GLU A 172 19.73 -6.66 9.08
C GLU A 172 20.43 -7.97 9.50
N MET A 173 21.71 -7.92 9.82
CA MET A 173 22.47 -9.10 10.27
C MET A 173 21.86 -9.77 11.51
N LYS A 174 21.21 -9.01 12.39
CA LYS A 174 20.49 -9.55 13.55
C LYS A 174 19.30 -10.46 13.17
N ASN A 175 18.79 -10.33 11.93
CA ASN A 175 17.71 -11.17 11.43
C ASN A 175 18.20 -12.53 10.90
N TRP A 176 19.52 -12.71 10.79
CA TRP A 176 20.13 -13.91 10.24
C TRP A 176 20.43 -14.94 11.31
N ASP A 177 19.89 -16.13 11.16
CA ASP A 177 20.22 -17.32 11.94
C ASP A 177 21.19 -18.19 11.12
N CYS A 178 22.48 -18.20 11.50
CA CYS A 178 23.52 -18.95 10.81
C CYS A 178 23.33 -20.46 10.92
N ILE A 179 22.85 -20.97 12.07
CA ILE A 179 22.65 -22.37 12.31
C ILE A 179 21.45 -22.90 11.57
N GLY A 180 20.31 -22.20 11.72
CA GLY A 180 19.06 -22.53 11.04
C GLY A 180 19.03 -22.10 9.58
N ARG A 181 20.05 -21.37 9.10
CA ARG A 181 20.16 -20.83 7.74
C ARG A 181 18.86 -20.14 7.30
N SER A 182 18.38 -19.28 8.15
CA SER A 182 17.09 -18.63 7.97
C SER A 182 17.15 -17.15 8.34
N PHE A 183 16.28 -16.36 7.69
CA PHE A 183 16.00 -15.01 8.11
C PHE A 183 14.68 -14.95 8.86
N CYS A 184 14.67 -14.25 10.00
CA CYS A 184 13.46 -13.95 10.75
C CYS A 184 13.21 -12.45 10.74
N PHE A 185 12.05 -12.02 10.23
CA PHE A 185 11.72 -10.60 10.10
C PHE A 185 10.22 -10.37 10.15
N ILE A 186 9.84 -9.13 10.46
CA ILE A 186 8.44 -8.70 10.48
C ILE A 186 8.04 -8.23 9.07
N GLY A 187 7.13 -8.96 8.44
CA GLY A 187 6.60 -8.66 7.12
C GLY A 187 5.38 -7.72 7.14
N LYS A 188 4.71 -7.60 6.00
CA LYS A 188 3.51 -6.79 5.83
C LYS A 188 2.41 -7.20 6.83
N GLY A 189 1.84 -6.22 7.53
CA GLY A 189 0.77 -6.43 8.51
C GLY A 189 1.28 -6.89 9.88
N ASN A 190 2.54 -6.57 10.21
CA ASN A 190 3.19 -6.91 11.49
C ASN A 190 3.22 -8.43 11.75
N LYS A 191 3.33 -9.23 10.68
CA LYS A 191 3.43 -10.69 10.78
C LYS A 191 4.88 -11.11 10.73
N GLU A 192 5.33 -11.83 11.75
CA GLU A 192 6.64 -12.47 11.77
C GLU A 192 6.69 -13.58 10.72
N ARG A 193 7.79 -13.63 9.97
CA ARG A 193 8.06 -14.66 8.95
C ARG A 193 9.47 -15.17 9.10
N ARG A 194 9.60 -16.49 9.04
CA ARG A 194 10.90 -17.15 8.90
C ARG A 194 11.03 -17.70 7.47
N VAL A 195 12.15 -17.41 6.84
CA VAL A 195 12.43 -17.81 5.46
C VAL A 195 13.80 -18.50 5.42
N PHE A 196 13.84 -19.70 4.87
CA PHE A 196 15.04 -20.51 4.79
C PHE A 196 15.76 -20.30 3.46
N LEU A 197 17.09 -20.22 3.51
CA LEU A 197 17.89 -20.18 2.29
C LEU A 197 17.91 -21.56 1.61
N PRO A 198 17.63 -21.66 0.31
CA PRO A 198 17.78 -22.88 -0.44
C PRO A 198 19.23 -23.42 -0.39
N LYS A 199 19.40 -24.73 -0.28
CA LYS A 199 20.74 -25.36 -0.20
C LYS A 199 21.65 -25.02 -1.37
N LYS A 200 21.12 -24.73 -2.55
CA LYS A 200 21.88 -24.40 -3.78
C LYS A 200 22.46 -22.97 -3.83
N LEU A 201 22.11 -22.09 -2.87
CA LEU A 201 22.71 -20.76 -2.78
C LEU A 201 24.06 -20.73 -2.02
N ASN A 202 24.61 -21.91 -1.67
CA ASN A 202 25.84 -22.04 -0.90
C ASN A 202 27.11 -21.57 -1.62
N GLY A 203 27.06 -21.35 -2.94
CA GLY A 203 28.23 -20.92 -3.68
C GLY A 203 28.54 -19.41 -3.65
N LEU A 204 27.64 -18.60 -3.04
CA LEU A 204 27.75 -17.15 -3.06
C LEU A 204 28.31 -16.54 -1.77
N SER A 205 28.56 -17.33 -0.71
CA SER A 205 28.96 -16.80 0.61
C SER A 205 30.32 -17.23 1.13
N THR A 206 31.15 -17.92 0.35
CA THR A 206 32.47 -18.38 0.82
C THR A 206 33.58 -18.03 -0.15
N ASN A 207 33.91 -16.75 -0.29
CA ASN A 207 35.25 -16.28 -0.65
C ASN A 207 35.31 -14.79 -0.27
N GLY A 208 35.83 -14.55 0.94
CA GLY A 208 36.19 -13.23 1.45
C GLY A 208 36.64 -13.33 2.88
#